data_3c6ed1c3a42722b6df0d4cbfc1fe64cb
#
_entry.id   3c6ed1c3a42722b6df0d4cbfc1fe64cb
#
_cell.length_a   1.000
_cell.length_b   1.000
_cell.length_c   1.000
_cell.angle_alpha   90.00
_cell.angle_beta   90.00
_cell.angle_gamma   90.00
#
_symmetry.space_group_name_H-M   'P 1'
#
loop_
_entity.id
_entity.type
_entity.pdbx_description
1 polymer ?
#
loop_
_entity_poly.entity_id
_entity_poly.type
_entity_poly.pdbx_seq_one_letter_code
_entity_poly.pdbx_strand_id
1 'polypeptide(L)'
;VQPQVGHGLRDVLIELLLLFAVGYNILLAFINAQLFPVSPAMTYAAELLIYAGCFGIGIWTLERHKIAALLAGIALIVGVLLFRYLIEWRVDAKFIRDAIIPFAFLVLGSAYGGSLPRLFLRMAIIVSLVAAVELTVPNVYGDVVNPKSYYVNTRGSDEGGFWNEDSNLFVSATRPGERNFLAGSSLPRASSIFVEPVTAGNFIVFFCALLLVFWRSMGPKRLALSVVLLLFLIVATDGRLAAGTSVLLVLGAPFMRKLDQRLSFLIMPLVILGAAMLVWVTGVSEYEDTTLGRVWLTVHALRNMSAEAWLGLDFDVAYTYFDSGIAYFIASQSIMIVGAFLLAFAFGLEMPTEDGQAFKNAFMLAFAAGLLVSNSLFSVKSAALWWFVLGAMWQLPIGTWFSHLPAPENEQKQLADHAPLAGAS
;
A
#
# COMPACT_ATOMS: atom_id res chain seq x y z
N VAL A 1 0.55 29.77 -1.00
CA VAL A 1 1.46 29.41 0.12
C VAL A 1 0.59 29.28 1.35
N GLN A 2 0.25 28.06 1.74
CA GLN A 2 -0.41 27.82 3.02
C GLN A 2 0.57 28.18 4.15
N PRO A 3 0.11 28.84 5.22
CA PRO A 3 0.95 29.13 6.36
C PRO A 3 1.48 27.81 6.95
N GLN A 4 2.78 27.75 7.25
CA GLN A 4 3.38 26.62 7.96
C GLN A 4 2.75 26.56 9.35
N VAL A 5 1.70 25.77 9.51
CA VAL A 5 1.19 25.39 10.83
C VAL A 5 2.30 24.58 11.47
N GLY A 6 2.81 25.04 12.61
CA GLY A 6 3.87 24.36 13.35
C GLY A 6 3.49 22.91 13.62
N HIS A 7 4.46 21.99 13.54
CA HIS A 7 4.27 20.59 13.85
C HIS A 7 3.71 20.44 15.26
N GLY A 8 2.41 20.23 15.36
CA GLY A 8 1.76 19.97 16.63
C GLY A 8 2.12 18.55 17.15
N LEU A 9 1.98 18.33 18.44
CA LEU A 9 2.17 17.00 19.06
C LEU A 9 1.44 15.88 18.29
N ARG A 10 0.26 16.20 17.74
CA ARG A 10 -0.53 15.27 16.92
C ARG A 10 0.23 14.78 15.68
N ASP A 11 0.86 15.69 14.93
CA ASP A 11 1.59 15.30 13.71
C ASP A 11 2.79 14.41 14.05
N VAL A 12 3.48 14.68 15.16
CA VAL A 12 4.56 13.83 15.65
C VAL A 12 4.04 12.44 16.02
N LEU A 13 2.91 12.34 16.72
CA LEU A 13 2.30 11.06 17.05
C LEU A 13 1.88 10.27 15.80
N ILE A 14 1.33 10.95 14.80
CA ILE A 14 0.98 10.33 13.50
C ILE A 14 2.23 9.81 12.79
N GLU A 15 3.31 10.59 12.74
CA GLU A 15 4.58 10.19 12.13
C GLU A 15 5.18 8.97 12.84
N LEU A 16 5.17 8.95 14.17
CA LEU A 16 5.65 7.82 14.98
C LEU A 16 4.79 6.57 14.77
N LEU A 17 3.46 6.71 14.76
CA LEU A 17 2.55 5.59 14.51
C LEU A 17 2.73 5.01 13.10
N LEU A 18 2.92 5.88 12.09
CA LEU A 18 3.18 5.44 10.71
C LEU A 18 4.53 4.74 10.60
N LEU A 19 5.59 5.26 11.23
CA LEU A 19 6.90 4.61 11.26
C LEU A 19 6.81 3.26 11.97
N PHE A 20 6.08 3.19 13.09
CA PHE A 20 5.82 1.94 13.81
C PHE A 20 5.05 0.95 12.92
N ALA A 21 3.99 1.38 12.22
CA ALA A 21 3.20 0.54 11.32
C ALA A 21 4.03 -0.08 10.18
N VAL A 22 5.01 0.66 9.68
CA VAL A 22 5.91 0.18 8.63
C VAL A 22 7.01 -0.73 9.18
N GLY A 23 7.52 -0.43 10.38
CA GLY A 23 8.67 -1.09 10.98
C GLY A 23 8.35 -2.05 12.14
N TYR A 24 7.08 -2.33 12.49
CA TYR A 24 6.78 -3.21 13.63
C TYR A 24 7.36 -4.61 13.49
N ASN A 25 7.53 -5.11 12.27
CA ASN A 25 8.11 -6.43 12.05
C ASN A 25 9.58 -6.52 12.48
N ILE A 26 10.40 -5.47 12.29
CA ILE A 26 11.78 -5.51 12.76
C ILE A 26 11.84 -5.51 14.29
N LEU A 27 10.92 -4.81 14.96
CA LEU A 27 10.81 -4.84 16.41
C LEU A 27 10.39 -6.23 16.92
N LEU A 28 9.37 -6.83 16.29
CA LEU A 28 8.94 -8.17 16.65
C LEU A 28 10.00 -9.22 16.33
N ALA A 29 10.72 -9.08 15.22
CA ALA A 29 11.82 -9.96 14.87
C ALA A 29 12.98 -9.85 15.89
N PHE A 30 13.32 -8.64 16.31
CA PHE A 30 14.29 -8.40 17.38
C PHE A 30 13.84 -9.02 18.72
N ILE A 31 12.58 -8.84 19.11
CA ILE A 31 12.01 -9.47 20.32
C ILE A 31 12.08 -10.98 20.21
N ASN A 32 11.74 -11.54 19.05
CA ASN A 32 11.78 -12.97 18.79
C ASN A 32 13.20 -13.54 18.89
N ALA A 33 14.20 -12.79 18.44
CA ALA A 33 15.59 -13.22 18.44
C ALA A 33 16.26 -13.10 19.81
N GLN A 34 15.96 -12.02 20.56
CA GLN A 34 16.75 -11.65 21.74
C GLN A 34 16.01 -11.85 23.07
N LEU A 35 14.67 -11.92 23.08
CA LEU A 35 13.91 -11.93 24.33
C LEU A 35 13.08 -13.21 24.49
N PHE A 36 12.11 -13.43 23.61
CA PHE A 36 11.21 -14.60 23.64
C PHE A 36 10.57 -14.85 22.28
N PRO A 37 10.16 -16.10 21.97
CA PRO A 37 9.52 -16.43 20.70
C PRO A 37 8.22 -15.65 20.48
N VAL A 38 8.08 -15.02 19.32
CA VAL A 38 6.89 -14.26 18.91
C VAL A 38 5.93 -15.18 18.18
N SER A 39 4.67 -15.25 18.66
CA SER A 39 3.62 -16.05 18.04
C SER A 39 2.86 -15.27 16.95
N PRO A 40 2.09 -15.94 16.06
CA PRO A 40 1.18 -15.27 15.13
C PRO A 40 0.20 -14.34 15.82
N ALA A 41 -0.33 -14.73 16.99
CA ALA A 41 -1.27 -13.92 17.77
C ALA A 41 -0.66 -12.57 18.20
N MET A 42 0.61 -12.55 18.57
CA MET A 42 1.32 -11.31 18.92
C MET A 42 1.49 -10.38 17.71
N THR A 43 1.71 -10.93 16.52
CA THR A 43 1.74 -10.14 15.28
C THR A 43 0.38 -9.50 15.00
N TYR A 44 -0.72 -10.26 15.11
CA TYR A 44 -2.07 -9.71 14.99
C TYR A 44 -2.40 -8.67 16.07
N ALA A 45 -1.95 -8.88 17.31
CA ALA A 45 -2.15 -7.92 18.40
C ALA A 45 -1.43 -6.58 18.08
N ALA A 46 -0.20 -6.63 17.57
CA ALA A 46 0.53 -5.43 17.15
C ALA A 46 -0.21 -4.69 16.02
N GLU A 47 -0.73 -5.40 15.02
CA GLU A 47 -1.53 -4.80 13.93
C GLU A 47 -2.84 -4.19 14.47
N LEU A 48 -3.53 -4.84 15.39
CA LEU A 48 -4.73 -4.30 16.04
C LEU A 48 -4.45 -3.02 16.83
N LEU A 49 -3.33 -2.95 17.55
CA LEU A 49 -2.89 -1.74 18.24
C LEU A 49 -2.60 -0.59 17.24
N ILE A 50 -1.99 -0.90 16.10
CA ILE A 50 -1.77 0.08 15.02
C ILE A 50 -3.12 0.61 14.51
N TYR A 51 -4.10 -0.26 14.23
CA TYR A 51 -5.42 0.17 13.75
C TYR A 51 -6.16 0.98 14.81
N ALA A 52 -6.13 0.56 16.07
CA ALA A 52 -6.71 1.31 17.19
C ALA A 52 -6.08 2.70 17.30
N GLY A 53 -4.76 2.80 17.15
CA GLY A 53 -4.05 4.08 17.10
C GLY A 53 -4.48 4.94 15.92
N CYS A 54 -4.60 4.37 14.72
CA CYS A 54 -5.05 5.08 13.51
C CYS A 54 -6.45 5.67 13.70
N PHE A 55 -7.41 4.86 14.15
CA PHE A 55 -8.78 5.33 14.39
C PHE A 55 -8.84 6.27 15.58
N GLY A 56 -8.15 5.97 16.69
CA GLY A 56 -8.12 6.80 17.89
C GLY A 56 -7.61 8.22 17.65
N ILE A 57 -6.57 8.38 16.81
CA ILE A 57 -6.03 9.71 16.47
C ILE A 57 -6.88 10.37 15.37
N GLY A 58 -7.30 9.60 14.36
CA GLY A 58 -7.85 10.17 13.13
C GLY A 58 -9.34 10.47 13.18
N ILE A 59 -10.16 9.67 13.90
CA ILE A 59 -11.62 9.79 13.83
C ILE A 59 -12.14 11.15 14.34
N TRP A 60 -11.46 11.73 15.32
CA TRP A 60 -11.83 13.03 15.90
C TRP A 60 -11.58 14.22 14.99
N THR A 61 -10.80 14.02 13.91
CA THR A 61 -10.47 15.08 12.95
C THR A 61 -11.28 14.97 11.66
N LEU A 62 -12.00 13.85 11.48
CA LEU A 62 -12.79 13.60 10.29
C LEU A 62 -14.09 14.42 10.28
N GLU A 63 -14.37 14.99 9.13
CA GLU A 63 -15.66 15.60 8.84
C GLU A 63 -16.77 14.52 8.82
N ARG A 64 -17.98 14.87 9.30
CA ARG A 64 -19.11 13.93 9.43
C ARG A 64 -19.39 13.12 8.16
N HIS A 65 -19.29 13.74 7.01
CA HIS A 65 -19.55 13.08 5.74
C HIS A 65 -18.44 12.06 5.35
N LYS A 66 -17.18 12.31 5.71
CA LYS A 66 -16.10 11.33 5.54
C LYS A 66 -16.33 10.13 6.44
N ILE A 67 -16.79 10.35 7.67
CA ILE A 67 -17.18 9.27 8.59
C ILE A 67 -18.31 8.44 7.97
N ALA A 68 -19.35 9.08 7.42
CA ALA A 68 -20.47 8.38 6.78
C ALA A 68 -20.01 7.52 5.59
N ALA A 69 -19.10 8.04 4.73
CA ALA A 69 -18.55 7.28 3.61
C ALA A 69 -17.71 6.07 4.08
N LEU A 70 -16.89 6.25 5.12
CA LEU A 70 -16.11 5.15 5.71
C LEU A 70 -17.00 4.09 6.33
N LEU A 71 -18.04 4.51 7.08
CA LEU A 71 -19.01 3.59 7.68
C LEU A 71 -19.79 2.81 6.61
N ALA A 72 -20.18 3.46 5.50
CA ALA A 72 -20.82 2.78 4.38
C ALA A 72 -19.88 1.72 3.75
N GLY A 73 -18.60 2.03 3.56
CA GLY A 73 -17.61 1.07 3.09
C GLY A 73 -17.40 -0.10 4.05
N ILE A 74 -17.29 0.18 5.34
CA ILE A 74 -17.18 -0.86 6.39
C ILE A 74 -18.46 -1.72 6.41
N ALA A 75 -19.64 -1.11 6.34
CA ALA A 75 -20.91 -1.83 6.32
C ALA A 75 -21.02 -2.77 5.11
N LEU A 76 -20.54 -2.34 3.93
CA LEU A 76 -20.47 -3.19 2.74
C LEU A 76 -19.57 -4.41 2.98
N ILE A 77 -18.36 -4.20 3.52
CA ILE A 77 -17.42 -5.29 3.82
C ILE A 77 -18.03 -6.24 4.85
N VAL A 78 -18.60 -5.72 5.94
CA VAL A 78 -19.27 -6.52 6.96
C VAL A 78 -20.44 -7.31 6.37
N GLY A 79 -21.24 -6.69 5.48
CA GLY A 79 -22.33 -7.36 4.77
C GLY A 79 -21.85 -8.56 3.94
N VAL A 80 -20.76 -8.39 3.19
CA VAL A 80 -20.16 -9.50 2.41
C VAL A 80 -19.56 -10.58 3.32
N LEU A 81 -18.89 -10.19 4.40
CA LEU A 81 -18.36 -11.16 5.38
C LEU A 81 -19.46 -11.96 6.05
N LEU A 82 -20.58 -11.33 6.41
CA LEU A 82 -21.76 -12.01 6.97
C LEU A 82 -22.38 -12.95 5.93
N PHE A 83 -22.54 -12.51 4.69
CA PHE A 83 -23.03 -13.36 3.60
C PHE A 83 -22.16 -14.60 3.42
N ARG A 84 -20.84 -14.44 3.39
CA ARG A 84 -19.88 -15.55 3.32
C ARG A 84 -19.97 -16.47 4.53
N TYR A 85 -20.06 -15.91 5.73
CA TYR A 85 -20.21 -16.68 6.96
C TYR A 85 -21.47 -17.55 6.95
N LEU A 86 -22.59 -17.04 6.44
CA LEU A 86 -23.84 -17.80 6.33
C LEU A 86 -23.76 -19.00 5.36
N ILE A 87 -22.84 -18.95 4.39
CA ILE A 87 -22.62 -20.03 3.41
C ILE A 87 -21.56 -21.01 3.92
N GLU A 88 -20.41 -20.51 4.34
CA GLU A 88 -19.21 -21.30 4.64
C GLU A 88 -19.04 -21.63 6.12
N TRP A 89 -19.82 -21.00 7.02
CA TRP A 89 -19.67 -21.10 8.48
C TRP A 89 -18.22 -20.84 8.96
N ARG A 90 -17.48 -20.09 8.19
CA ARG A 90 -16.05 -19.79 8.41
C ARG A 90 -15.78 -18.30 8.23
N VAL A 91 -14.90 -17.75 9.08
CA VAL A 91 -14.39 -16.39 8.97
C VAL A 91 -12.87 -16.44 8.95
N ASP A 92 -12.26 -15.71 8.02
CA ASP A 92 -10.82 -15.61 7.92
C ASP A 92 -10.34 -14.24 8.43
N ALA A 93 -9.57 -14.26 9.53
CA ALA A 93 -9.06 -13.05 10.15
C ALA A 93 -8.11 -12.25 9.24
N LYS A 94 -7.35 -12.94 8.36
CA LYS A 94 -6.46 -12.29 7.40
C LYS A 94 -7.24 -11.46 6.39
N PHE A 95 -8.36 -11.97 5.86
CA PHE A 95 -9.17 -11.26 4.87
C PHE A 95 -9.85 -10.04 5.47
N ILE A 96 -10.29 -10.11 6.73
CA ILE A 96 -10.81 -8.95 7.48
C ILE A 96 -9.71 -7.92 7.67
N ARG A 97 -8.55 -8.33 8.10
CA ARG A 97 -7.38 -7.48 8.30
C ARG A 97 -7.01 -6.71 7.01
N ASP A 98 -6.92 -7.43 5.90
CA ASP A 98 -6.54 -6.87 4.60
C ASP A 98 -7.56 -5.80 4.14
N ALA A 99 -8.85 -6.00 4.45
CA ALA A 99 -9.91 -5.05 4.16
C ALA A 99 -9.89 -3.79 5.07
N ILE A 100 -9.40 -3.89 6.31
CA ILE A 100 -9.36 -2.77 7.27
C ILE A 100 -8.22 -1.80 6.97
N ILE A 101 -7.10 -2.27 6.41
CA ILE A 101 -5.89 -1.47 6.15
C ILE A 101 -6.21 -0.14 5.44
N PRO A 102 -6.94 -0.11 4.31
CA PRO A 102 -7.30 1.13 3.62
C PRO A 102 -7.97 2.15 4.54
N PHE A 103 -8.96 1.72 5.30
CA PHE A 103 -9.75 2.60 6.17
C PHE A 103 -8.90 3.20 7.30
N ALA A 104 -8.12 2.37 7.98
CA ALA A 104 -7.28 2.81 9.09
C ALA A 104 -6.30 3.90 8.66
N PHE A 105 -5.60 3.69 7.54
CA PHE A 105 -4.58 4.64 7.08
C PHE A 105 -5.14 5.83 6.32
N LEU A 106 -6.31 5.73 5.65
CA LEU A 106 -7.03 6.89 5.15
C LEU A 106 -7.45 7.83 6.29
N VAL A 107 -7.97 7.26 7.38
CA VAL A 107 -8.35 8.01 8.58
C VAL A 107 -7.14 8.69 9.21
N LEU A 108 -6.05 7.96 9.41
CA LEU A 108 -4.81 8.52 9.96
C LEU A 108 -4.24 9.64 9.08
N GLY A 109 -4.19 9.41 7.76
CA GLY A 109 -3.70 10.38 6.79
C GLY A 109 -4.51 11.66 6.76
N SER A 110 -5.85 11.57 6.84
CA SER A 110 -6.73 12.74 6.84
C SER A 110 -6.55 13.65 8.05
N ALA A 111 -5.95 13.15 9.13
CA ALA A 111 -5.62 13.91 10.33
C ALA A 111 -4.25 14.63 10.25
N TYR A 112 -3.43 14.29 9.24
CA TYR A 112 -2.06 14.78 9.13
C TYR A 112 -2.01 16.18 8.50
N GLY A 113 -1.42 17.13 9.23
CA GLY A 113 -1.23 18.52 8.78
C GLY A 113 0.22 18.84 8.35
N GLY A 114 1.13 17.86 8.46
CA GLY A 114 2.54 18.07 8.19
C GLY A 114 2.94 17.98 6.71
N SER A 115 4.24 18.02 6.43
CA SER A 115 4.79 17.96 5.08
C SER A 115 5.11 16.53 4.64
N LEU A 116 4.32 15.97 3.74
CA LEU A 116 4.54 14.62 3.17
C LEU A 116 5.96 14.45 2.61
N PRO A 117 6.52 15.36 1.78
CA PRO A 117 7.87 15.17 1.27
C PRO A 117 8.95 15.10 2.36
N ARG A 118 8.79 15.86 3.46
CA ARG A 118 9.75 15.81 4.57
C ARG A 118 9.64 14.53 5.39
N LEU A 119 8.41 14.08 5.65
CA LEU A 119 8.15 12.83 6.35
C LEU A 119 8.80 11.66 5.62
N PHE A 120 8.50 11.50 4.33
CA PHE A 120 8.98 10.37 3.57
C PHE A 120 10.46 10.43 3.21
N LEU A 121 11.06 11.62 3.12
CA LEU A 121 12.52 11.73 3.05
C LEU A 121 13.18 11.21 4.33
N ARG A 122 12.64 11.54 5.52
CA ARG A 122 13.14 10.99 6.79
C ARG A 122 12.99 9.47 6.86
N MET A 123 11.86 8.94 6.43
CA MET A 123 11.65 7.49 6.35
C MET A 123 12.63 6.82 5.37
N ALA A 124 12.85 7.41 4.19
CA ALA A 124 13.81 6.89 3.22
C ALA A 124 15.26 6.89 3.74
N ILE A 125 15.62 7.90 4.53
CA ILE A 125 16.93 7.91 5.22
C ILE A 125 17.02 6.75 6.21
N ILE A 126 16.02 6.54 7.07
CA ILE A 126 16.00 5.43 8.04
C ILE A 126 16.10 4.08 7.32
N VAL A 127 15.25 3.86 6.30
CA VAL A 127 15.24 2.64 5.50
C VAL A 127 16.61 2.40 4.85
N SER A 128 17.22 3.44 4.28
CA SER A 128 18.53 3.33 3.62
C SER A 128 19.66 3.05 4.62
N LEU A 129 19.63 3.66 5.80
CA LEU A 129 20.63 3.42 6.84
C LEU A 129 20.58 1.97 7.33
N VAL A 130 19.38 1.44 7.60
CA VAL A 130 19.24 0.03 8.03
C VAL A 130 19.64 -0.92 6.90
N ALA A 131 19.28 -0.62 5.64
CA ALA A 131 19.72 -1.41 4.49
C ALA A 131 21.25 -1.39 4.33
N ALA A 132 21.90 -0.25 4.55
CA ALA A 132 23.37 -0.14 4.52
C ALA A 132 24.02 -0.97 5.62
N VAL A 133 23.48 -0.97 6.84
CA VAL A 133 23.95 -1.84 7.95
C VAL A 133 23.79 -3.31 7.58
N GLU A 134 22.62 -3.72 7.07
CA GLU A 134 22.36 -5.09 6.64
C GLU A 134 23.34 -5.57 5.56
N LEU A 135 23.69 -4.71 4.60
CA LEU A 135 24.65 -5.06 3.53
C LEU A 135 26.10 -5.09 4.00
N THR A 136 26.49 -4.22 4.94
CA THR A 136 27.88 -4.13 5.40
C THR A 136 28.21 -5.17 6.44
N VAL A 137 27.27 -5.55 7.29
CA VAL A 137 27.45 -6.53 8.37
C VAL A 137 26.25 -7.52 8.43
N PRO A 138 26.02 -8.31 7.35
CA PRO A 138 24.81 -9.13 7.21
C PRO A 138 24.67 -10.18 8.33
N ASN A 139 25.76 -10.75 8.80
CA ASN A 139 25.73 -11.74 9.89
C ASN A 139 25.28 -11.09 11.21
N VAL A 140 25.82 -9.90 11.54
CA VAL A 140 25.39 -9.18 12.75
C VAL A 140 23.92 -8.80 12.68
N TYR A 141 23.45 -8.30 11.52
CA TYR A 141 22.03 -8.02 11.32
C TYR A 141 21.21 -9.31 11.46
N GLY A 142 21.64 -10.41 10.83
CA GLY A 142 20.99 -11.71 10.94
C GLY A 142 20.93 -12.23 12.38
N ASP A 143 21.97 -12.07 13.18
CA ASP A 143 22.01 -12.52 14.59
C ASP A 143 21.14 -11.64 15.50
N VAL A 144 21.12 -10.33 15.25
CA VAL A 144 20.37 -9.37 16.08
C VAL A 144 18.88 -9.39 15.77
N VAL A 145 18.50 -9.41 14.49
CA VAL A 145 17.09 -9.33 14.05
C VAL A 145 16.50 -10.72 13.83
N ASN A 146 17.27 -11.64 13.32
CA ASN A 146 16.92 -13.02 12.97
C ASN A 146 15.61 -13.17 12.20
N PRO A 147 15.55 -12.64 10.95
CA PRO A 147 14.39 -12.75 10.09
C PRO A 147 13.90 -14.19 9.89
N LYS A 148 14.82 -15.16 9.76
CA LYS A 148 14.50 -16.57 9.58
C LYS A 148 13.65 -17.10 10.73
N SER A 149 14.13 -17.03 11.96
CA SER A 149 13.41 -17.52 13.14
C SER A 149 12.06 -16.80 13.33
N TYR A 150 12.01 -15.49 13.06
CA TYR A 150 10.75 -14.73 13.13
C TYR A 150 9.68 -15.25 12.16
N TYR A 151 10.04 -15.54 10.91
CA TYR A 151 9.08 -16.05 9.93
C TYR A 151 8.70 -17.50 10.15
N VAL A 152 9.62 -18.34 10.63
CA VAL A 152 9.32 -19.71 11.08
C VAL A 152 8.26 -19.67 12.19
N ASN A 153 8.46 -18.85 13.22
CA ASN A 153 7.55 -18.79 14.37
C ASN A 153 6.20 -18.10 14.06
N THR A 154 6.18 -17.10 13.19
CA THR A 154 4.97 -16.29 12.95
C THR A 154 4.16 -16.70 11.73
N ARG A 155 4.80 -17.35 10.73
CA ARG A 155 4.13 -17.76 9.50
C ARG A 155 4.17 -19.26 9.24
N GLY A 156 4.83 -20.03 10.11
CA GLY A 156 5.00 -21.47 9.91
C GLY A 156 5.86 -21.81 8.67
N SER A 157 6.79 -20.91 8.30
CA SER A 157 7.73 -21.19 7.21
C SER A 157 8.59 -22.40 7.56
N ASP A 158 8.76 -23.32 6.63
CA ASP A 158 9.62 -24.47 6.83
C ASP A 158 11.09 -24.02 6.89
N GLU A 159 11.81 -24.45 7.93
CA GLU A 159 13.24 -24.15 8.07
C GLU A 159 14.08 -24.72 6.91
N GLY A 160 13.72 -25.88 6.40
CA GLY A 160 14.35 -26.51 5.23
C GLY A 160 14.05 -25.80 3.90
N GLY A 161 13.08 -24.88 3.86
CA GLY A 161 12.73 -24.11 2.67
C GLY A 161 13.60 -22.87 2.43
N PHE A 162 14.59 -22.60 3.31
CA PHE A 162 15.50 -21.48 3.15
C PHE A 162 16.68 -21.83 2.23
N TRP A 163 16.95 -20.98 1.24
CA TRP A 163 18.04 -21.17 0.27
C TRP A 163 19.44 -21.34 0.90
N ASN A 164 19.65 -20.69 2.04
CA ASN A 164 20.88 -20.82 2.83
C ASN A 164 20.49 -21.14 4.27
N GLU A 165 20.70 -22.37 4.68
CA GLU A 165 20.35 -22.87 6.01
C GLU A 165 21.21 -22.24 7.12
N ASP A 166 22.44 -21.84 6.82
CA ASP A 166 23.37 -21.21 7.76
C ASP A 166 23.09 -19.71 7.97
N SER A 167 22.20 -19.11 7.17
CA SER A 167 21.87 -17.69 7.27
C SER A 167 20.62 -17.45 8.10
N ASN A 168 20.68 -16.49 9.01
CA ASN A 168 19.54 -15.98 9.78
C ASN A 168 18.71 -14.93 9.04
N LEU A 169 19.03 -14.62 7.76
CA LEU A 169 18.33 -13.68 6.92
C LEU A 169 17.03 -14.28 6.35
N PHE A 170 16.18 -13.43 5.77
CA PHE A 170 14.96 -13.88 5.11
C PHE A 170 15.27 -14.74 3.87
N VAL A 171 14.41 -15.71 3.58
CA VAL A 171 14.62 -16.69 2.49
C VAL A 171 15.00 -16.04 1.17
N SER A 172 14.30 -15.00 0.71
CA SER A 172 14.60 -14.36 -0.57
C SER A 172 15.80 -13.40 -0.53
N ALA A 173 16.35 -13.10 0.66
CA ALA A 173 17.57 -12.31 0.81
C ALA A 173 18.81 -13.10 0.37
N THR A 174 18.80 -14.41 0.59
CA THR A 174 19.92 -15.33 0.30
C THR A 174 19.68 -16.19 -0.95
N ARG A 175 18.72 -15.80 -1.80
CA ARG A 175 18.39 -16.53 -3.03
C ARG A 175 19.66 -16.75 -3.88
N PRO A 176 19.93 -18.01 -4.35
CA PRO A 176 21.08 -18.32 -5.18
C PRO A 176 21.00 -17.60 -6.55
N GLY A 177 22.17 -17.38 -7.13
CA GLY A 177 22.32 -16.72 -8.43
C GLY A 177 22.90 -15.32 -8.34
N GLU A 178 23.32 -14.80 -9.46
CA GLU A 178 23.89 -13.45 -9.54
C GLU A 178 22.84 -12.37 -9.26
N ARG A 179 23.28 -11.31 -8.59
CA ARG A 179 22.49 -10.11 -8.41
C ARG A 179 22.38 -9.33 -9.73
N ASN A 180 21.19 -8.81 -10.06
CA ASN A 180 20.95 -8.11 -11.31
C ASN A 180 21.64 -6.73 -11.36
N PHE A 181 21.68 -6.02 -10.21
CA PHE A 181 22.25 -4.67 -10.13
C PHE A 181 23.66 -4.64 -9.52
N LEU A 182 24.16 -5.76 -9.01
CA LEU A 182 25.52 -5.93 -8.48
C LEU A 182 26.08 -7.27 -8.97
N ALA A 183 26.24 -7.42 -10.28
CA ALA A 183 26.76 -8.63 -10.88
C ALA A 183 28.11 -9.02 -10.26
N GLY A 184 28.31 -10.31 -9.99
CA GLY A 184 29.52 -10.83 -9.32
C GLY A 184 29.58 -10.58 -7.81
N SER A 185 28.54 -9.98 -7.18
CA SER A 185 28.49 -9.76 -5.73
C SER A 185 27.78 -10.91 -5.02
N SER A 186 28.36 -11.39 -3.93
CA SER A 186 27.76 -12.35 -2.99
C SER A 186 26.93 -11.69 -1.88
N LEU A 187 26.76 -10.36 -1.92
CA LEU A 187 26.00 -9.64 -0.90
C LEU A 187 24.52 -10.08 -0.90
N PRO A 188 23.88 -10.22 0.27
CA PRO A 188 22.47 -10.53 0.35
C PRO A 188 21.62 -9.37 -0.20
N ARG A 189 20.34 -9.61 -0.47
CA ARG A 189 19.36 -8.58 -0.80
C ARG A 189 18.89 -7.92 0.49
N ALA A 190 18.99 -6.60 0.56
CA ALA A 190 18.58 -5.88 1.76
C ALA A 190 17.06 -5.93 1.96
N SER A 191 16.66 -6.24 3.16
CA SER A 191 15.26 -6.21 3.66
C SER A 191 14.96 -4.95 4.43
N SER A 192 15.99 -4.33 4.99
CA SER A 192 15.92 -3.14 5.84
C SER A 192 14.94 -3.33 7.02
N ILE A 193 14.21 -2.27 7.40
CA ILE A 193 13.20 -2.31 8.49
C ILE A 193 12.02 -3.23 8.20
N PHE A 194 11.84 -3.66 6.95
CA PHE A 194 10.70 -4.49 6.55
C PHE A 194 10.92 -5.99 6.80
N VAL A 195 12.15 -6.39 7.07
CA VAL A 195 12.54 -7.79 7.35
C VAL A 195 12.34 -8.72 6.14
N GLU A 196 11.92 -8.18 5.00
CA GLU A 196 11.60 -8.89 3.75
C GLU A 196 11.92 -8.04 2.52
N PRO A 197 12.77 -8.51 1.58
CA PRO A 197 13.19 -7.71 0.41
C PRO A 197 12.05 -7.28 -0.50
N VAL A 198 11.00 -8.11 -0.64
CA VAL A 198 9.82 -7.79 -1.47
C VAL A 198 9.09 -6.56 -0.92
N THR A 199 8.92 -6.49 0.38
CA THR A 199 8.29 -5.33 1.04
C THR A 199 9.16 -4.07 0.93
N ALA A 200 10.49 -4.21 1.05
CA ALA A 200 11.41 -3.10 0.76
C ALA A 200 11.25 -2.61 -0.69
N GLY A 201 11.01 -3.53 -1.65
CA GLY A 201 10.67 -3.21 -3.03
C GLY A 201 9.37 -2.40 -3.15
N ASN A 202 8.32 -2.74 -2.39
CA ASN A 202 7.07 -1.97 -2.37
C ASN A 202 7.29 -0.54 -1.84
N PHE A 203 8.16 -0.36 -0.85
CA PHE A 203 8.55 0.97 -0.37
C PHE A 203 9.28 1.78 -1.47
N ILE A 204 10.14 1.15 -2.26
CA ILE A 204 10.84 1.80 -3.38
C ILE A 204 9.83 2.33 -4.40
N VAL A 205 8.85 1.52 -4.81
CA VAL A 205 7.80 1.92 -5.76
C VAL A 205 6.99 3.08 -5.20
N PHE A 206 6.58 3.01 -3.93
CA PHE A 206 5.88 4.07 -3.23
C PHE A 206 6.72 5.38 -3.23
N PHE A 207 7.99 5.29 -2.85
CA PHE A 207 8.86 6.44 -2.76
C PHE A 207 9.13 7.06 -4.14
N CYS A 208 9.26 6.25 -5.18
CA CYS A 208 9.34 6.69 -6.58
C CYS A 208 8.08 7.48 -6.98
N ALA A 209 6.87 6.93 -6.73
CA ALA A 209 5.62 7.61 -7.02
C ALA A 209 5.53 8.98 -6.32
N LEU A 210 5.91 9.02 -5.04
CA LEU A 210 5.92 10.25 -4.26
C LEU A 210 6.90 11.29 -4.83
N LEU A 211 8.09 10.88 -5.24
CA LEU A 211 9.06 11.77 -5.89
C LEU A 211 8.52 12.33 -7.21
N LEU A 212 7.90 11.49 -8.06
CA LEU A 212 7.32 11.92 -9.34
C LEU A 212 6.17 12.92 -9.16
N VAL A 213 5.48 12.87 -8.03
CA VAL A 213 4.39 13.80 -7.73
C VAL A 213 4.92 15.10 -7.14
N PHE A 214 5.79 15.02 -6.13
CA PHE A 214 6.21 16.17 -5.33
C PHE A 214 7.54 16.81 -5.75
N TRP A 215 8.19 16.37 -6.83
CA TRP A 215 9.51 16.86 -7.23
C TRP A 215 9.59 18.38 -7.38
N ARG A 216 8.50 19.03 -7.84
CA ARG A 216 8.41 20.48 -8.02
C ARG A 216 8.39 21.25 -6.69
N SER A 217 7.84 20.62 -5.64
CA SER A 217 7.76 21.22 -4.29
C SER A 217 8.98 20.94 -3.43
N MET A 218 9.89 20.06 -3.89
CA MET A 218 11.14 19.72 -3.21
C MET A 218 12.25 20.66 -3.71
N GLY A 219 13.01 21.27 -2.79
CA GLY A 219 14.21 22.00 -3.19
C GLY A 219 15.27 21.06 -3.79
N PRO A 220 16.20 21.56 -4.64
CA PRO A 220 17.12 20.73 -5.42
C PRO A 220 17.98 19.80 -4.57
N LYS A 221 18.44 20.23 -3.40
CA LYS A 221 19.23 19.37 -2.48
C LYS A 221 18.43 18.18 -1.95
N ARG A 222 17.15 18.39 -1.57
CA ARG A 222 16.30 17.31 -1.09
C ARG A 222 15.91 16.35 -2.21
N LEU A 223 15.63 16.87 -3.40
CA LEU A 223 15.34 16.07 -4.57
C LEU A 223 16.55 15.20 -4.92
N ALA A 224 17.75 15.78 -5.02
CA ALA A 224 18.98 15.04 -5.32
C ALA A 224 19.23 13.93 -4.27
N LEU A 225 19.13 14.24 -2.98
CA LEU A 225 19.26 13.24 -1.92
C LEU A 225 18.22 12.13 -2.07
N SER A 226 16.97 12.46 -2.34
CA SER A 226 15.89 11.47 -2.51
C SER A 226 16.14 10.55 -3.70
N VAL A 227 16.63 11.08 -4.82
CA VAL A 227 16.99 10.27 -5.99
C VAL A 227 18.16 9.34 -5.67
N VAL A 228 19.18 9.81 -4.97
CA VAL A 228 20.32 8.98 -4.55
C VAL A 228 19.86 7.85 -3.63
N LEU A 229 18.99 8.14 -2.65
CA LEU A 229 18.43 7.12 -1.74
C LEU A 229 17.58 6.10 -2.51
N LEU A 230 16.76 6.55 -3.46
CA LEU A 230 15.94 5.67 -4.32
C LEU A 230 16.81 4.71 -5.12
N LEU A 231 17.84 5.22 -5.79
CA LEU A 231 18.77 4.40 -6.57
C LEU A 231 19.57 3.43 -5.69
N PHE A 232 20.04 3.90 -4.52
CA PHE A 232 20.69 3.05 -3.53
C PHE A 232 19.78 1.88 -3.11
N LEU A 233 18.52 2.16 -2.76
CA LEU A 233 17.57 1.13 -2.34
C LEU A 233 17.25 0.13 -3.45
N ILE A 234 17.11 0.57 -4.71
CA ILE A 234 16.91 -0.33 -5.87
C ILE A 234 18.09 -1.32 -5.97
N VAL A 235 19.31 -0.80 -5.87
CA VAL A 235 20.52 -1.63 -5.92
C VAL A 235 20.65 -2.53 -4.68
N ALA A 236 20.39 -2.00 -3.49
CA ALA A 236 20.48 -2.72 -2.22
C ALA A 236 19.52 -3.91 -2.15
N THR A 237 18.27 -3.73 -2.53
CA THR A 237 17.24 -4.78 -2.49
C THR A 237 17.31 -5.74 -3.67
N ASP A 238 18.01 -5.39 -4.75
CA ASP A 238 18.01 -6.11 -6.04
C ASP A 238 16.58 -6.40 -6.54
N GLY A 239 15.67 -5.45 -6.32
CA GLY A 239 14.24 -5.58 -6.56
C GLY A 239 13.87 -5.38 -8.04
N ARG A 240 13.93 -6.42 -8.88
CA ARG A 240 13.56 -6.35 -10.31
C ARG A 240 12.16 -5.79 -10.52
N LEU A 241 11.18 -6.28 -9.77
CA LEU A 241 9.81 -5.80 -9.84
C LEU A 241 9.71 -4.33 -9.42
N ALA A 242 10.40 -3.94 -8.33
CA ALA A 242 10.39 -2.56 -7.86
C ALA A 242 11.02 -1.62 -8.90
N ALA A 243 12.14 -2.01 -9.51
CA ALA A 243 12.77 -1.25 -10.58
C ALA A 243 11.86 -1.14 -11.81
N GLY A 244 11.29 -2.26 -12.29
CA GLY A 244 10.38 -2.27 -13.44
C GLY A 244 9.13 -1.43 -13.21
N THR A 245 8.50 -1.55 -12.03
CA THR A 245 7.32 -0.73 -11.68
C THR A 245 7.70 0.75 -11.53
N SER A 246 8.89 1.07 -10.99
CA SER A 246 9.37 2.45 -10.92
C SER A 246 9.60 3.04 -12.33
N VAL A 247 10.15 2.27 -13.26
CA VAL A 247 10.28 2.69 -14.67
C VAL A 247 8.90 2.91 -15.28
N LEU A 248 7.95 2.01 -15.06
CA LEU A 248 6.57 2.16 -15.54
C LEU A 248 5.92 3.45 -15.00
N LEU A 249 6.14 3.77 -13.72
CA LEU A 249 5.68 5.02 -13.11
C LEU A 249 6.34 6.25 -13.75
N VAL A 250 7.65 6.21 -14.01
CA VAL A 250 8.37 7.32 -14.67
C VAL A 250 7.83 7.56 -16.09
N LEU A 251 7.65 6.49 -16.87
CA LEU A 251 7.08 6.58 -18.22
C LEU A 251 5.61 7.03 -18.22
N GLY A 252 4.85 6.60 -17.22
CA GLY A 252 3.45 6.98 -17.02
C GLY A 252 3.24 8.38 -16.43
N ALA A 253 4.27 9.00 -15.84
CA ALA A 253 4.12 10.26 -15.08
C ALA A 253 3.44 11.40 -15.87
N PRO A 254 3.73 11.63 -17.18
CA PRO A 254 3.04 12.66 -17.95
C PRO A 254 1.54 12.42 -18.10
N PHE A 255 1.12 11.15 -18.15
CA PHE A 255 -0.29 10.76 -18.29
C PHE A 255 -1.02 10.82 -16.95
N MET A 256 -0.37 10.47 -15.84
CA MET A 256 -0.96 10.46 -14.49
C MET A 256 -1.48 11.84 -14.07
N ARG A 257 -0.83 12.93 -14.48
CA ARG A 257 -1.27 14.30 -14.20
C ARG A 257 -2.45 14.76 -15.08
N LYS A 258 -2.57 14.19 -16.27
CA LYS A 258 -3.60 14.56 -17.27
C LYS A 258 -4.83 13.67 -17.22
N LEU A 259 -4.68 12.44 -16.71
CA LEU A 259 -5.79 11.49 -16.61
C LEU A 259 -6.75 11.95 -15.52
N ASP A 260 -8.03 12.11 -15.89
CA ASP A 260 -9.07 12.37 -14.91
C ASP A 260 -9.05 11.27 -13.83
N GLN A 261 -9.00 11.68 -12.58
CA GLN A 261 -8.97 10.77 -11.44
C GLN A 261 -10.13 9.78 -11.40
N ARG A 262 -11.26 10.11 -12.01
CA ARG A 262 -12.44 9.25 -12.13
C ARG A 262 -12.20 8.07 -13.05
N LEU A 263 -11.28 8.21 -14.02
CA LEU A 263 -10.88 7.11 -14.91
C LEU A 263 -9.90 6.12 -14.27
N SER A 264 -9.46 6.38 -13.04
CA SER A 264 -8.55 5.48 -12.31
C SER A 264 -9.08 4.05 -12.16
N PHE A 265 -10.41 3.84 -12.15
CA PHE A 265 -11.01 2.50 -12.11
C PHE A 265 -10.69 1.64 -13.34
N LEU A 266 -10.36 2.27 -14.48
CA LEU A 266 -9.99 1.56 -15.71
C LEU A 266 -8.55 1.07 -15.70
N ILE A 267 -7.68 1.61 -14.85
CA ILE A 267 -6.25 1.27 -14.85
C ILE A 267 -6.04 -0.22 -14.57
N MET A 268 -6.69 -0.78 -13.54
CA MET A 268 -6.55 -2.20 -13.22
C MET A 268 -7.05 -3.13 -14.34
N PRO A 269 -8.27 -2.97 -14.90
CA PRO A 269 -8.69 -3.73 -16.08
C PRO A 269 -7.73 -3.61 -17.27
N LEU A 270 -7.22 -2.42 -17.56
CA LEU A 270 -6.26 -2.21 -18.66
C LEU A 270 -4.92 -2.91 -18.40
N VAL A 271 -4.45 -2.92 -17.16
CA VAL A 271 -3.23 -3.66 -16.77
C VAL A 271 -3.46 -5.16 -16.93
N ILE A 272 -4.61 -5.70 -16.55
CA ILE A 272 -4.95 -7.12 -16.76
C ILE A 272 -5.01 -7.46 -18.25
N LEU A 273 -5.63 -6.62 -19.07
CA LEU A 273 -5.68 -6.82 -20.53
C LEU A 273 -4.26 -6.76 -21.13
N GLY A 274 -3.44 -5.80 -20.70
CA GLY A 274 -2.03 -5.72 -21.13
C GLY A 274 -1.24 -6.95 -20.72
N ALA A 275 -1.46 -7.49 -19.53
CA ALA A 275 -0.86 -8.74 -19.05
C ALA A 275 -1.30 -9.94 -19.92
N ALA A 276 -2.58 -10.04 -20.24
CA ALA A 276 -3.09 -11.10 -21.13
C ALA A 276 -2.49 -11.01 -22.54
N MET A 277 -2.39 -9.80 -23.11
CA MET A 277 -1.69 -9.57 -24.38
C MET A 277 -0.22 -9.98 -24.30
N LEU A 278 0.48 -9.59 -23.21
CA LEU A 278 1.88 -9.92 -23.04
C LEU A 278 2.11 -11.43 -23.01
N VAL A 279 1.30 -12.17 -22.25
CA VAL A 279 1.33 -13.63 -22.18
C VAL A 279 1.08 -14.25 -23.58
N TRP A 280 0.08 -13.73 -24.28
CA TRP A 280 -0.25 -14.21 -25.63
C TRP A 280 0.90 -13.98 -26.64
N VAL A 281 1.50 -12.78 -26.65
CA VAL A 281 2.60 -12.43 -27.57
C VAL A 281 3.89 -13.19 -27.24
N THR A 282 4.19 -13.40 -25.97
CA THR A 282 5.42 -14.09 -25.54
C THR A 282 5.31 -15.60 -25.62
N GLY A 283 4.09 -16.16 -25.74
CA GLY A 283 3.84 -17.60 -25.82
C GLY A 283 4.18 -18.38 -24.56
N VAL A 284 4.32 -17.70 -23.39
CA VAL A 284 4.56 -18.37 -22.10
C VAL A 284 3.35 -19.21 -21.75
N SER A 285 3.57 -20.50 -21.48
CA SER A 285 2.53 -21.53 -21.29
C SER A 285 2.55 -22.17 -19.91
N GLU A 286 3.57 -21.88 -19.08
CA GLU A 286 3.73 -22.48 -17.75
C GLU A 286 4.28 -21.48 -16.72
N TYR A 287 4.10 -21.83 -15.44
CA TYR A 287 4.65 -21.04 -14.33
C TYR A 287 6.15 -21.25 -14.20
N GLU A 288 6.86 -20.15 -14.15
CA GLU A 288 8.24 -20.06 -13.72
C GLU A 288 8.38 -18.99 -12.63
N ASP A 289 9.38 -19.12 -11.76
CA ASP A 289 9.68 -18.09 -10.75
C ASP A 289 10.40 -16.86 -11.37
N THR A 290 9.80 -16.37 -12.46
CA THR A 290 10.17 -15.13 -13.17
C THR A 290 9.02 -14.15 -13.09
N THR A 291 9.27 -12.87 -13.39
CA THR A 291 8.19 -11.86 -13.47
C THR A 291 7.14 -12.26 -14.51
N LEU A 292 7.57 -12.78 -15.66
CA LEU A 292 6.68 -13.17 -16.75
C LEU A 292 5.87 -14.42 -16.40
N GLY A 293 6.49 -15.43 -15.76
CA GLY A 293 5.79 -16.62 -15.28
C GLY A 293 4.72 -16.29 -14.23
N ARG A 294 4.97 -15.31 -13.34
CA ARG A 294 3.96 -14.83 -12.38
C ARG A 294 2.83 -14.04 -13.04
N VAL A 295 3.12 -13.25 -14.09
CA VAL A 295 2.08 -12.60 -14.90
C VAL A 295 1.23 -13.66 -15.61
N TRP A 296 1.86 -14.70 -16.17
CA TRP A 296 1.14 -15.83 -16.73
C TRP A 296 0.24 -16.51 -15.69
N LEU A 297 0.76 -16.76 -14.48
CA LEU A 297 -0.02 -17.35 -13.39
C LEU A 297 -1.29 -16.54 -13.10
N THR A 298 -1.18 -15.20 -13.07
CA THR A 298 -2.33 -14.33 -12.85
C THR A 298 -3.36 -14.45 -13.97
N VAL A 299 -2.94 -14.42 -15.22
CA VAL A 299 -3.86 -14.58 -16.38
C VAL A 299 -4.50 -15.98 -16.36
N HIS A 300 -3.71 -17.02 -16.07
CA HIS A 300 -4.19 -18.39 -15.97
C HIS A 300 -5.18 -18.58 -14.81
N ALA A 301 -4.87 -18.05 -13.64
CA ALA A 301 -5.75 -18.07 -12.47
C ALA A 301 -7.11 -17.41 -12.78
N LEU A 302 -7.11 -16.20 -13.33
CA LEU A 302 -8.34 -15.49 -13.68
C LEU A 302 -9.18 -16.22 -14.72
N ARG A 303 -8.55 -16.89 -15.69
CA ARG A 303 -9.24 -17.66 -16.72
C ARG A 303 -9.89 -18.94 -16.19
N ASN A 304 -9.27 -19.59 -15.19
CA ASN A 304 -9.67 -20.90 -14.70
C ASN A 304 -10.32 -20.83 -13.29
N MET A 305 -10.52 -19.64 -12.75
CA MET A 305 -11.13 -19.43 -11.43
C MET A 305 -12.59 -19.90 -11.44
N SER A 306 -12.98 -20.69 -10.43
CA SER A 306 -14.36 -21.17 -10.25
C SER A 306 -15.32 -20.01 -9.93
N ALA A 307 -16.61 -20.23 -10.14
CA ALA A 307 -17.64 -19.25 -9.78
C ALA A 307 -17.62 -18.93 -8.27
N GLU A 308 -17.39 -19.95 -7.45
CA GLU A 308 -17.25 -19.83 -6.00
C GLU A 308 -16.08 -18.92 -5.64
N ALA A 309 -14.91 -19.10 -6.28
CA ALA A 309 -13.74 -18.26 -6.07
C ALA A 309 -13.97 -16.81 -6.55
N TRP A 310 -14.67 -16.58 -7.67
CA TRP A 310 -15.09 -15.24 -8.10
C TRP A 310 -16.00 -14.54 -7.09
N LEU A 311 -16.88 -15.29 -6.44
CA LEU A 311 -17.75 -14.77 -5.38
C LEU A 311 -17.07 -14.69 -4.01
N GLY A 312 -15.81 -15.14 -3.91
CA GLY A 312 -15.04 -15.15 -2.66
C GLY A 312 -15.53 -16.21 -1.67
N LEU A 313 -16.14 -17.29 -2.15
CA LEU A 313 -16.68 -18.39 -1.32
C LEU A 313 -15.69 -19.57 -1.18
N ASP A 314 -14.61 -19.59 -1.96
CA ASP A 314 -13.56 -20.59 -1.85
C ASP A 314 -12.36 -20.01 -1.09
N PHE A 315 -12.35 -20.18 0.25
CA PHE A 315 -11.31 -19.64 1.11
C PHE A 315 -9.94 -20.28 0.86
N ASP A 316 -9.92 -21.57 0.60
CA ASP A 316 -8.67 -22.32 0.50
C ASP A 316 -7.93 -21.99 -0.80
N VAL A 317 -8.66 -21.77 -1.88
CA VAL A 317 -8.07 -21.34 -3.16
C VAL A 317 -7.44 -19.97 -3.09
N ALA A 318 -7.96 -19.05 -2.25
CA ALA A 318 -7.35 -17.74 -2.09
C ALA A 318 -5.90 -17.83 -1.57
N TYR A 319 -5.61 -18.81 -0.72
CA TYR A 319 -4.25 -19.03 -0.20
C TYR A 319 -3.28 -19.58 -1.23
N THR A 320 -3.76 -20.16 -2.33
CA THR A 320 -2.89 -20.64 -3.42
C THR A 320 -2.40 -19.50 -4.32
N TYR A 321 -3.02 -18.30 -4.25
CA TYR A 321 -2.73 -17.15 -5.11
C TYR A 321 -1.73 -16.16 -4.52
N PHE A 322 -0.72 -16.60 -3.78
CA PHE A 322 0.27 -15.68 -3.18
C PHE A 322 1.12 -14.94 -4.23
N ASP A 323 1.39 -15.54 -5.40
CA ASP A 323 2.09 -14.93 -6.53
C ASP A 323 1.15 -14.29 -7.58
N SER A 324 -0.15 -14.21 -7.27
CA SER A 324 -1.15 -13.49 -8.05
C SER A 324 -2.04 -12.68 -7.14
N GLY A 325 -1.65 -11.43 -6.88
CA GLY A 325 -2.40 -10.55 -5.99
C GLY A 325 -3.80 -10.20 -6.51
N ILE A 326 -4.03 -10.15 -7.83
CA ILE A 326 -5.35 -9.89 -8.41
C ILE A 326 -6.27 -11.08 -8.15
N ALA A 327 -5.82 -12.31 -8.41
CA ALA A 327 -6.61 -13.51 -8.13
C ALA A 327 -6.86 -13.66 -6.62
N TYR A 328 -5.83 -13.38 -5.79
CA TYR A 328 -5.98 -13.31 -4.34
C TYR A 328 -7.03 -12.30 -3.92
N PHE A 329 -7.02 -11.08 -4.47
CA PHE A 329 -7.96 -10.02 -4.12
C PHE A 329 -9.41 -10.43 -4.42
N ILE A 330 -9.65 -11.01 -5.60
CA ILE A 330 -10.97 -11.50 -5.99
C ILE A 330 -11.40 -12.67 -5.09
N ALA A 331 -10.57 -13.69 -4.94
CA ALA A 331 -10.92 -14.88 -4.17
C ALA A 331 -11.07 -14.60 -2.66
N SER A 332 -10.28 -13.64 -2.11
CA SER A 332 -10.35 -13.27 -0.69
C SER A 332 -11.48 -12.30 -0.37
N GLN A 333 -11.86 -11.40 -1.29
CA GLN A 333 -12.83 -10.32 -1.03
C GLN A 333 -14.11 -10.39 -1.87
N SER A 334 -14.18 -11.14 -2.90
CA SER A 334 -15.17 -11.24 -3.98
C SER A 334 -15.01 -10.18 -5.07
N ILE A 335 -15.43 -10.52 -6.28
CA ILE A 335 -15.46 -9.57 -7.41
C ILE A 335 -16.38 -8.36 -7.15
N MET A 336 -17.42 -8.52 -6.34
CA MET A 336 -18.33 -7.44 -5.96
C MET A 336 -17.60 -6.39 -5.11
N ILE A 337 -16.82 -6.82 -4.13
CA ILE A 337 -15.99 -5.91 -3.30
C ILE A 337 -14.91 -5.26 -4.15
N VAL A 338 -14.26 -6.01 -5.04
CA VAL A 338 -13.24 -5.45 -5.95
C VAL A 338 -13.87 -4.37 -6.84
N GLY A 339 -15.04 -4.63 -7.43
CA GLY A 339 -15.78 -3.64 -8.22
C GLY A 339 -16.18 -2.41 -7.39
N ALA A 340 -16.75 -2.62 -6.20
CA ALA A 340 -17.11 -1.54 -5.29
C ALA A 340 -15.87 -0.73 -4.85
N PHE A 341 -14.74 -1.39 -4.58
CA PHE A 341 -13.47 -0.74 -4.28
C PHE A 341 -13.01 0.16 -5.45
N LEU A 342 -13.00 -0.34 -6.67
CA LEU A 342 -12.59 0.44 -7.85
C LEU A 342 -13.48 1.67 -8.05
N LEU A 343 -14.80 1.52 -7.89
CA LEU A 343 -15.75 2.63 -8.00
C LEU A 343 -15.60 3.61 -6.83
N ALA A 344 -15.51 3.15 -5.60
CA ALA A 344 -15.31 4.00 -4.43
C ALA A 344 -13.97 4.74 -4.51
N PHE A 345 -12.93 4.08 -4.98
CA PHE A 345 -11.62 4.70 -5.21
C PHE A 345 -11.71 5.79 -6.29
N ALA A 346 -12.38 5.52 -7.42
CA ALA A 346 -12.49 6.48 -8.51
C ALA A 346 -13.36 7.69 -8.14
N PHE A 347 -14.51 7.48 -7.55
CA PHE A 347 -15.54 8.51 -7.35
C PHE A 347 -15.67 8.99 -5.89
N GLY A 348 -15.26 8.18 -4.90
CA GLY A 348 -15.35 8.52 -3.48
C GLY A 348 -14.09 9.19 -2.90
N LEU A 349 -12.91 8.93 -3.49
CA LEU A 349 -11.66 9.57 -3.11
C LEU A 349 -11.35 10.72 -4.07
N GLU A 350 -11.93 11.90 -3.85
CA GLU A 350 -11.64 13.07 -4.67
C GLU A 350 -10.34 13.75 -4.21
N MET A 351 -9.46 14.00 -5.18
CA MET A 351 -8.20 14.70 -4.98
C MET A 351 -8.31 16.10 -5.60
N PRO A 352 -8.34 17.17 -4.78
CA PRO A 352 -8.60 18.53 -5.27
C PRO A 352 -7.42 19.16 -6.00
N THR A 353 -6.22 18.57 -5.86
CA THR A 353 -4.98 19.10 -6.45
C THR A 353 -4.46 18.20 -7.57
N GLU A 354 -3.77 18.78 -8.55
CA GLU A 354 -3.10 18.00 -9.61
C GLU A 354 -2.12 16.97 -9.04
N ASP A 355 -1.38 17.32 -7.99
CA ASP A 355 -0.47 16.40 -7.32
C ASP A 355 -1.23 15.24 -6.65
N GLY A 356 -2.39 15.50 -6.04
CA GLY A 356 -3.26 14.48 -5.50
C GLY A 356 -3.80 13.53 -6.57
N GLN A 357 -4.28 14.07 -7.69
CA GLN A 357 -4.75 13.28 -8.83
C GLN A 357 -3.63 12.42 -9.41
N ALA A 358 -2.45 13.01 -9.60
CA ALA A 358 -1.29 12.29 -10.09
C ALA A 358 -0.89 11.14 -9.14
N PHE A 359 -0.90 11.38 -7.82
CA PHE A 359 -0.59 10.35 -6.83
C PHE A 359 -1.63 9.23 -6.81
N LYS A 360 -2.92 9.56 -6.89
CA LYS A 360 -4.03 8.60 -6.96
C LYS A 360 -3.89 7.69 -8.19
N ASN A 361 -3.62 8.26 -9.37
CA ASN A 361 -3.40 7.51 -10.60
C ASN A 361 -2.11 6.66 -10.53
N ALA A 362 -1.02 7.21 -9.95
CA ALA A 362 0.22 6.48 -9.72
C ALA A 362 0.03 5.29 -8.76
N PHE A 363 -0.74 5.49 -7.67
CA PHE A 363 -1.10 4.41 -6.77
C PHE A 363 -1.83 3.30 -7.52
N MET A 364 -2.88 3.60 -8.28
CA MET A 364 -3.66 2.58 -8.98
C MET A 364 -2.81 1.81 -10.00
N LEU A 365 -1.90 2.50 -10.71
CA LEU A 365 -0.97 1.84 -11.64
C LEU A 365 0.02 0.93 -10.91
N ALA A 366 0.64 1.42 -9.83
CA ALA A 366 1.56 0.64 -9.01
C ALA A 366 0.88 -0.56 -8.34
N PHE A 367 -0.36 -0.33 -7.83
CA PHE A 367 -1.17 -1.35 -7.20
C PHE A 367 -1.54 -2.45 -8.20
N ALA A 368 -2.08 -2.09 -9.36
CA ALA A 368 -2.43 -3.06 -10.40
C ALA A 368 -1.20 -3.83 -10.92
N ALA A 369 -0.08 -3.15 -11.19
CA ALA A 369 1.15 -3.79 -11.66
C ALA A 369 1.77 -4.71 -10.58
N GLY A 370 1.77 -4.28 -9.32
CA GLY A 370 2.25 -5.10 -8.19
C GLY A 370 1.41 -6.34 -7.98
N LEU A 371 0.08 -6.22 -8.08
CA LEU A 371 -0.85 -7.33 -7.91
C LEU A 371 -0.81 -8.35 -9.05
N LEU A 372 -0.23 -8.04 -10.22
CA LEU A 372 0.02 -9.05 -11.26
C LEU A 372 0.99 -10.15 -10.80
N VAL A 373 1.82 -9.92 -9.80
CA VAL A 373 2.94 -10.81 -9.47
C VAL A 373 3.06 -11.13 -7.98
N SER A 374 2.25 -10.50 -7.11
CA SER A 374 2.31 -10.72 -5.66
C SER A 374 1.09 -10.14 -4.93
N ASN A 375 0.70 -10.77 -3.83
CA ASN A 375 -0.29 -10.23 -2.90
C ASN A 375 0.34 -9.38 -1.76
N SER A 376 1.62 -9.05 -1.82
CA SER A 376 2.37 -8.35 -0.76
C SER A 376 1.82 -6.95 -0.42
N LEU A 377 1.06 -6.34 -1.33
CA LEU A 377 0.39 -5.04 -1.12
C LEU A 377 -0.82 -5.12 -0.15
N PHE A 378 -1.26 -6.33 0.25
CA PHE A 378 -2.28 -6.53 1.28
C PHE A 378 -1.68 -6.67 2.70
N SER A 379 -0.53 -6.09 2.96
CA SER A 379 0.07 -6.04 4.30
C SER A 379 0.19 -4.61 4.81
N VAL A 380 0.09 -4.44 6.13
CA VAL A 380 0.23 -3.12 6.78
C VAL A 380 1.49 -2.40 6.33
N LYS A 381 2.63 -3.09 6.38
CA LYS A 381 3.95 -2.55 6.05
C LYS A 381 4.10 -2.06 4.60
N SER A 382 3.31 -2.62 3.65
CA SER A 382 3.34 -2.23 2.24
C SER A 382 2.25 -1.20 1.89
N ALA A 383 1.04 -1.41 2.40
CA ALA A 383 -0.14 -0.62 2.03
C ALA A 383 -0.29 0.68 2.83
N ALA A 384 0.17 0.70 4.09
CA ALA A 384 -0.02 1.83 5.00
C ALA A 384 0.37 3.18 4.40
N LEU A 385 1.53 3.23 3.76
CA LEU A 385 2.09 4.47 3.21
C LEU A 385 1.22 5.06 2.10
N TRP A 386 0.73 4.20 1.21
CA TRP A 386 -0.11 4.61 0.10
C TRP A 386 -1.45 5.18 0.59
N TRP A 387 -2.13 4.45 1.47
CA TRP A 387 -3.42 4.86 2.02
C TRP A 387 -3.30 6.09 2.91
N PHE A 388 -2.19 6.22 3.64
CA PHE A 388 -1.91 7.40 4.44
C PHE A 388 -1.77 8.66 3.57
N VAL A 389 -1.01 8.61 2.48
CA VAL A 389 -0.85 9.77 1.57
C VAL A 389 -2.18 10.10 0.89
N LEU A 390 -2.92 9.08 0.43
CA LEU A 390 -4.25 9.30 -0.12
C LEU A 390 -5.18 9.97 0.90
N GLY A 391 -5.15 9.52 2.16
CA GLY A 391 -5.92 10.15 3.24
C GLY A 391 -5.55 11.60 3.49
N ALA A 392 -4.25 11.92 3.47
CA ALA A 392 -3.77 13.29 3.66
C ALA A 392 -4.14 14.25 2.53
N MET A 393 -4.42 13.70 1.33
CA MET A 393 -4.80 14.48 0.15
C MET A 393 -6.31 14.42 -0.16
N TRP A 394 -7.06 13.62 0.61
CA TRP A 394 -8.46 13.31 0.34
C TRP A 394 -9.40 14.46 0.68
N GLN A 395 -10.29 14.75 -0.30
CA GLN A 395 -11.52 15.52 -0.06
C GLN A 395 -12.71 14.73 -0.61
N LEU A 396 -13.89 14.95 -0.04
CA LEU A 396 -15.11 14.34 -0.58
C LEU A 396 -15.81 15.34 -1.51
N PRO A 397 -16.35 14.88 -2.66
CA PRO A 397 -16.98 15.73 -3.68
C PRO A 397 -18.36 16.24 -3.27
N ILE A 398 -18.64 16.51 -2.00
CA ILE A 398 -20.00 16.82 -1.51
C ILE A 398 -20.58 18.10 -2.09
N GLY A 399 -19.73 19.03 -2.54
CA GLY A 399 -20.24 20.26 -3.15
C GLY A 399 -20.85 20.10 -4.55
N THR A 400 -20.53 19.04 -5.29
CA THR A 400 -20.93 18.90 -6.70
C THR A 400 -22.18 18.04 -6.91
N TRP A 401 -22.46 17.09 -6.02
CA TRP A 401 -23.61 16.19 -6.14
C TRP A 401 -24.93 16.83 -5.68
N PHE A 402 -24.87 17.78 -4.76
CA PHE A 402 -26.03 18.48 -4.19
C PHE A 402 -26.12 19.95 -4.58
N SER A 403 -25.20 20.48 -5.38
CA SER A 403 -25.23 21.85 -5.87
C SER A 403 -26.40 22.15 -6.82
N HIS A 404 -27.12 21.10 -7.28
CA HIS A 404 -28.33 21.22 -8.06
C HIS A 404 -29.63 21.13 -7.22
N LEU A 405 -29.51 20.84 -5.92
CA LEU A 405 -30.66 20.96 -5.02
C LEU A 405 -30.78 22.43 -4.59
N PRO A 406 -31.98 23.04 -4.71
CA PRO A 406 -32.18 24.38 -4.21
C PRO A 406 -31.82 24.43 -2.72
N ALA A 407 -31.08 25.45 -2.33
CA ALA A 407 -30.75 25.66 -0.91
C ALA A 407 -32.04 25.67 -0.08
N PRO A 408 -32.07 25.04 1.09
CA PRO A 408 -33.26 25.00 1.93
C PRO A 408 -33.76 26.43 2.17
N GLU A 409 -35.05 26.64 2.07
CA GLU A 409 -35.73 27.97 2.11
C GLU A 409 -35.28 28.87 3.27
N ASN A 410 -34.81 28.27 4.37
CA ASN A 410 -34.30 28.99 5.53
C ASN A 410 -32.94 29.65 5.31
N GLU A 411 -32.05 29.09 4.47
CA GLU A 411 -30.77 29.73 4.11
C GLU A 411 -30.97 30.86 3.09
N GLN A 412 -31.95 30.70 2.17
CA GLN A 412 -32.29 31.74 1.21
C GLN A 412 -32.87 32.99 1.89
N LYS A 413 -33.65 32.83 2.98
CA LYS A 413 -34.17 33.94 3.78
C LYS A 413 -33.04 34.64 4.56
N GLN A 414 -32.10 33.93 5.14
CA GLN A 414 -30.98 34.55 5.84
C GLN A 414 -30.05 35.32 4.90
N LEU A 415 -29.81 34.84 3.68
CA LEU A 415 -29.01 35.56 2.67
C LEU A 415 -29.74 36.79 2.12
N ALA A 416 -31.08 36.77 2.03
CA ALA A 416 -31.89 37.91 1.63
C ALA A 416 -31.93 39.01 2.70
N ASP A 417 -31.97 38.64 3.98
CA ASP A 417 -32.00 39.59 5.10
C ASP A 417 -30.64 40.25 5.39
N HIS A 418 -29.53 39.70 4.86
CA HIS A 418 -28.18 40.22 4.97
C HIS A 418 -27.64 40.91 3.70
N ALA A 419 -28.49 41.03 2.66
CA ALA A 419 -28.11 41.80 1.48
C ALA A 419 -28.04 43.32 1.86
N PRO A 420 -26.87 43.98 1.76
CA PRO A 420 -26.77 45.39 2.06
C PRO A 420 -27.66 46.14 1.07
N LEU A 421 -28.52 47.00 1.60
CA LEU A 421 -29.30 47.98 0.81
C LEU A 421 -28.29 48.84 0.04
N ALA A 422 -27.98 48.46 -1.18
CA ALA A 422 -27.13 49.25 -2.07
C ALA A 422 -28.01 50.33 -2.69
N GLY A 423 -27.77 51.57 -2.22
CA GLY A 423 -27.89 52.75 -3.05
C GLY A 423 -29.21 53.48 -3.01
N ALA A 424 -29.24 54.44 -2.12
CA ALA A 424 -29.94 55.70 -2.40
C ALA A 424 -28.92 56.83 -2.15
N SER A 425 -28.31 57.32 -3.20
CA SER A 425 -27.81 58.70 -3.31
C SER A 425 -27.51 59.00 -4.75
#